data_f8d6c25fd2606b30aaf7bcac88edd07e
#
_entry.id   f8d6c25fd2606b30aaf7bcac88edd07e
#
_cell.length_a   1.000
_cell.length_b   1.000
_cell.length_c   1.000
_cell.angle_alpha   90.00
_cell.angle_beta   90.00
_cell.angle_gamma   90.00
#
_symmetry.space_group_name_H-M   'P 1'
#
loop_
_entity.id
_entity.type
_entity.pdbx_description
1 polymer ?
#
loop_
_entity_poly.entity_id
_entity_poly.type
_entity_poly.pdbx_seq_one_letter_code
_entity_poly.pdbx_strand_id
1 'polypeptide(L)' 'MNNVYLVTRQKDNVLVSVIRNKLDDTYSFVNLTKGHICTCKFNTIEDAVKDMQIKKENGEIIDYFEVKNDK' A
#
# COMPACT_ATOMS: atom_id res chain seq x y z
N MET A 1 7.21 -2.95 -12.72
CA MET A 1 7.81 -2.88 -11.39
C MET A 1 6.75 -2.62 -10.34
N ASN A 2 6.77 -3.39 -9.28
CA ASN A 2 5.76 -3.27 -8.24
C ASN A 2 6.27 -2.41 -7.10
N ASN A 3 5.40 -1.58 -6.57
CA ASN A 3 5.70 -0.79 -5.38
C ASN A 3 5.23 -1.59 -4.17
N VAL A 4 6.18 -2.04 -3.39
CA VAL A 4 5.91 -2.86 -2.21
C VAL A 4 6.33 -2.07 -0.98
N TYR A 5 5.48 -2.07 0.02
CA TYR A 5 5.71 -1.33 1.26
C TYR A 5 5.58 -2.26 2.45
N LEU A 6 6.46 -2.08 3.41
CA LEU A 6 6.29 -2.72 4.71
C LEU A 6 5.52 -1.76 5.58
N VAL A 7 4.36 -2.20 6.04
CA VAL A 7 3.47 -1.38 6.86
C VAL A 7 3.45 -1.95 8.26
N THR A 8 3.84 -1.13 9.23
CA THR A 8 3.84 -1.52 10.64
C THR A 8 2.54 -1.05 11.27
N ARG A 9 1.78 -1.99 11.79
CA ARG A 9 0.54 -1.72 12.50
C ARG A 9 0.71 -2.10 13.96
N GLN A 10 -0.27 -1.75 14.78
CA GLN A 10 -0.16 -2.05 16.21
C GLN A 10 -0.16 -3.54 16.50
N LYS A 11 -0.84 -4.31 15.67
CA LYS A 11 -0.96 -5.75 15.88
C LYS A 11 0.10 -6.54 15.14
N ASP A 12 0.59 -6.04 14.01
CA ASP A 12 1.41 -6.85 13.13
C ASP A 12 2.15 -5.96 12.13
N ASN A 13 2.95 -6.60 11.32
CA ASN A 13 3.57 -5.98 10.15
C ASN A 13 3.04 -6.70 8.91
N VAL A 14 2.72 -5.95 7.89
CA VAL A 14 2.23 -6.55 6.65
C VAL A 14 2.98 -5.96 5.47
N LEU A 15 3.07 -6.75 4.42
CA LEU A 15 3.59 -6.28 3.13
C LEU A 15 2.41 -5.91 2.26
N VAL A 16 2.49 -4.72 1.69
CA VAL A 16 1.42 -4.18 0.85
C VAL A 16 2.03 -3.76 -0.47
N SER A 17 1.38 -4.14 -1.56
CA SER A 17 1.79 -3.72 -2.89
C SER A 17 0.74 -2.79 -3.47
N VAL A 18 1.19 -1.84 -4.28
CA VAL A 18 0.29 -0.99 -5.05
C VAL A 18 0.27 -1.56 -6.46
N ILE A 19 -0.90 -1.99 -6.91
CA ILE A 19 -1.06 -2.57 -8.23
C ILE A 19 -1.93 -1.70 -9.11
N ARG A 20 -1.72 -1.82 -10.39
CA ARG A 20 -2.53 -1.11 -11.38
C ARG A 20 -3.70 -1.98 -11.78
N ASN A 21 -4.88 -1.38 -11.83
CA ASN A 21 -6.09 -2.04 -12.34
C ASN A 21 -6.21 -1.76 -13.82
N LYS A 22 -6.09 -2.79 -14.62
CA LYS A 22 -6.03 -2.63 -16.08
C LYS A 22 -7.33 -2.13 -16.69
N LEU A 23 -8.44 -2.39 -16.02
CA LEU A 23 -9.74 -2.03 -16.59
C LEU A 23 -9.99 -0.54 -16.58
N ASP A 24 -9.51 0.18 -15.57
CA ASP A 24 -9.82 1.59 -15.43
C ASP A 24 -8.60 2.46 -15.11
N ASP A 25 -7.40 1.88 -15.19
CA ASP A 25 -6.15 2.61 -14.96
C ASP A 25 -6.03 3.22 -13.57
N THR A 26 -6.72 2.66 -12.61
CA THR A 26 -6.55 3.09 -11.22
C THR A 26 -5.59 2.16 -10.51
N TYR A 27 -5.25 2.51 -9.28
CA TYR A 27 -4.32 1.74 -8.45
C TYR A 27 -5.02 1.31 -7.17
N SER A 28 -4.64 0.15 -6.68
CA SER A 28 -5.22 -0.39 -5.45
C SER A 28 -4.13 -1.02 -4.60
N PHE A 29 -4.39 -1.11 -3.30
CA PHE A 29 -3.51 -1.84 -2.39
C PHE A 29 -3.83 -3.33 -2.43
N VAL A 30 -2.78 -4.13 -2.38
CA VAL A 30 -2.91 -5.57 -2.15
C VAL A 30 -2.11 -5.88 -0.89
N ASN A 31 -2.77 -6.47 0.09
CA ASN A 31 -2.09 -6.93 1.29
C ASN A 31 -1.51 -8.30 0.98
N LEU A 32 -0.22 -8.34 0.70
CA LEU A 32 0.45 -9.57 0.29
C LEU A 32 0.52 -10.58 1.43
N THR A 33 0.63 -10.08 2.65
CA THR A 33 0.75 -10.96 3.81
C THR A 33 -0.55 -11.73 4.05
N LYS A 34 -1.67 -11.07 3.88
CA LYS A 34 -2.98 -11.68 4.16
C LYS A 34 -3.75 -12.07 2.91
N GLY A 35 -3.26 -11.71 1.74
CA GLY A 35 -3.90 -12.08 0.49
C GLY A 35 -5.18 -11.33 0.17
N HIS A 36 -5.30 -10.11 0.65
CA HIS A 36 -6.48 -9.28 0.41
C HIS A 36 -6.20 -8.22 -0.62
N ILE A 37 -7.18 -7.98 -1.49
CA ILE A 37 -7.15 -6.86 -2.40
C ILE A 37 -8.10 -5.81 -1.85
N CYS A 38 -7.57 -4.61 -1.62
CA CYS A 38 -8.39 -3.50 -1.16
C CYS A 38 -9.34 -3.06 -2.29
N THR A 39 -10.55 -2.70 -1.94
CA THR A 39 -11.49 -2.17 -2.92
C THR A 39 -11.25 -0.69 -3.21
N CYS A 40 -10.30 -0.08 -2.52
CA CYS A 40 -9.94 1.31 -2.74
C CYS A 40 -9.36 1.50 -4.13
N LYS A 41 -9.52 2.68 -4.67
CA LYS A 41 -8.97 3.02 -5.99
C LYS A 41 -8.36 4.40 -5.94
N PHE A 42 -7.15 4.50 -6.45
CA PHE A 42 -6.41 5.75 -6.51
C PHE A 42 -6.07 6.06 -7.95
N ASN A 43 -6.04 7.32 -8.30
CA ASN A 43 -5.72 7.73 -9.67
C ASN A 43 -4.24 7.57 -9.96
N THR A 44 -3.39 7.71 -8.96
CA THR A 44 -1.95 7.60 -9.14
C THR A 44 -1.35 6.84 -7.98
N ILE A 45 -0.11 6.40 -8.18
CA ILE A 45 0.64 5.77 -7.09
C ILE A 45 0.88 6.78 -5.97
N GLU A 46 1.11 8.04 -6.31
CA GLU A 46 1.31 9.07 -5.31
C GLU A 46 0.10 9.24 -4.43
N ASP A 47 -1.09 9.15 -5.01
CA ASP A 47 -2.32 9.24 -4.22
C ASP A 47 -2.42 8.08 -3.23
N ALA A 48 -2.01 6.89 -3.65
CA ALA A 48 -2.00 5.73 -2.77
C ALA A 48 -1.02 5.93 -1.61
N VAL A 49 0.17 6.44 -1.90
CA VAL A 49 1.17 6.69 -0.86
C VAL A 49 0.68 7.78 0.09
N LYS A 50 0.02 8.80 -0.45
CA LYS A 50 -0.58 9.85 0.37
C LYS A 50 -1.59 9.28 1.36
N ASP A 51 -2.38 8.30 0.91
CA ASP A 51 -3.35 7.66 1.78
C ASP A 51 -2.66 6.96 2.95
N MET A 52 -1.53 6.31 2.69
CA MET A 52 -0.76 5.70 3.77
C MET A 52 -0.23 6.74 4.74
N GLN A 53 0.19 7.88 4.24
CA GLN A 53 0.67 8.96 5.11
C GLN A 53 -0.45 9.48 6.00
N ILE A 54 -1.65 9.62 5.45
CA ILE A 54 -2.80 10.05 6.22
C ILE A 54 -3.12 9.04 7.31
N LYS A 55 -3.07 7.75 6.97
CA LYS A 55 -3.31 6.70 7.96
C LYS A 55 -2.29 6.72 9.08
N LYS A 56 -1.04 7.04 8.75
CA LYS A 56 -0.01 7.17 9.76
C LYS A 56 -0.30 8.36 10.68
N GLU A 57 -0.70 9.47 10.11
CA GLU A 57 -1.02 10.67 10.90
C GLU A 57 -2.23 10.45 11.79
N ASN A 58 -3.18 9.64 11.33
CA ASN A 58 -4.38 9.32 12.10
C ASN A 58 -4.16 8.22 13.14
N GLY A 59 -2.99 7.60 13.15
CA GLY A 59 -2.71 6.51 14.08
C GLY A 59 -3.22 5.16 13.66
N GLU A 60 -3.73 5.02 12.43
CA GLU A 60 -4.19 3.73 11.94
C GLU A 60 -3.03 2.78 11.66
N ILE A 61 -1.90 3.33 11.26
CA ILE A 61 -0.67 2.57 11.13
C ILE A 61 0.43 3.31 11.87
N ILE A 62 1.44 2.57 12.29
CA ILE A 62 2.54 3.16 13.04
C ILE A 62 3.55 3.79 12.09
N ASP A 63 3.88 3.08 11.03
CA ASP A 63 4.85 3.55 10.05
C ASP A 63 4.73 2.73 8.78
N TYR A 64 5.37 3.21 7.73
CA TYR A 64 5.47 2.47 6.48
C TYR A 64 6.74 2.90 5.76
N PHE A 65 7.30 2.01 4.97
CA PHE A 65 8.39 2.41 4.09
C PHE A 65 8.48 1.46 2.91
N GLU A 66 9.02 1.98 1.84
CA GLU A 66 9.14 1.23 0.61
C GLU A 66 10.22 0.17 0.73
N VAL A 67 9.88 -1.05 0.31
CA VAL A 67 10.84 -2.14 0.25
C VAL A 67 11.43 -2.14 -1.14
N LYS A 68 12.72 -1.91 -1.24
CA LYS A 68 13.38 -1.87 -2.52
C LYS A 68 13.94 -3.23 -2.87
N ASN A 69 13.73 -3.61 -4.10
CA ASN A 69 14.25 -4.86 -4.60
C ASN A 69 15.41 -4.56 -5.52
N ASP A 70 16.58 -4.92 -5.12
CA ASP A 70 17.82 -4.60 -5.81
C ASP A 70 18.20 -5.64 -6.85
N LYS A 71 17.31 -6.14 -7.53
CA LYS A 71 17.65 -7.15 -8.53
C LYS A 71 18.24 -6.56 -9.77
#